data_f0c909e3a15df8c4a8e90d87ab432698
#
_entry.id   f0c909e3a15df8c4a8e90d87ab432698
#
_cell.length_a   1.000
_cell.length_b   1.000
_cell.length_c   1.000
_cell.angle_alpha   90.00
_cell.angle_beta   90.00
_cell.angle_gamma   90.00
#
_symmetry.space_group_name_H-M   'P 1'
#
loop_
_entity.id
_entity.type
_entity.pdbx_description
1 polymer ?
#
loop_
_entity_poly.entity_id
_entity_poly.type
_entity_poly.pdbx_seq_one_letter_code
_entity_poly.pdbx_strand_id
1 'polypeptide(L)'
;EPEVTLQLQERGEYLVMIPTFSYKGYKVRPTDKDEIILPSDDGLIIVNRNKEKENEFIGKVEKLHSQFIKPEGGTQLALKGAEVLKNNWFFLFVDAMKEMKVPVEGWDVLKNFRFNTSKPKTQIYISNGVDWFDAKVNVVFGDQQVSIAEVKKALANKQTLVHLADGSLGVLPEEWIKRYSMLFR
;
A
#
# COMPACT_ATOMS: atom_id res chain seq x y z
N GLU A 1 6.04 21.31 12.12
CA GLU A 1 5.17 20.42 11.37
C GLU A 1 5.33 18.98 11.85
N PRO A 2 4.25 18.19 11.91
CA PRO A 2 4.37 16.78 12.29
C PRO A 2 5.00 15.95 11.16
N GLU A 3 5.75 14.93 11.55
CA GLU A 3 6.07 13.83 10.65
C GLU A 3 4.88 12.88 10.62
N VAL A 4 4.52 12.42 9.43
CA VAL A 4 3.33 11.61 9.21
C VAL A 4 3.74 10.23 8.74
N THR A 5 3.11 9.21 9.33
CA THR A 5 3.23 7.80 8.90
C THR A 5 1.83 7.21 8.86
N LEU A 6 1.57 6.36 7.88
CA LEU A 6 0.31 5.63 7.80
C LEU A 6 0.57 4.19 8.22
N GLN A 7 -0.01 3.79 9.35
CA GLN A 7 0.13 2.44 9.89
C GLN A 7 -1.04 1.57 9.44
N LEU A 8 -0.75 0.36 8.95
CA LEU A 8 -1.77 -0.56 8.47
C LEU A 8 -2.07 -1.63 9.50
N GLN A 9 -3.33 -1.99 9.60
CA GLN A 9 -3.81 -3.14 10.36
C GLN A 9 -4.88 -3.87 9.56
N GLU A 10 -5.12 -5.10 9.93
CA GLU A 10 -6.14 -5.93 9.29
C GLU A 10 -7.19 -6.30 10.32
N ARG A 11 -8.47 -6.09 10.00
CA ARG A 11 -9.59 -6.48 10.87
C ARG A 11 -10.66 -7.16 10.02
N GLY A 12 -10.68 -8.48 10.06
CA GLY A 12 -11.60 -9.26 9.22
C GLY A 12 -11.37 -8.96 7.74
N GLU A 13 -12.41 -8.53 7.05
CA GLU A 13 -12.35 -8.17 5.63
C GLU A 13 -11.85 -6.75 5.36
N TYR A 14 -11.50 -6.01 6.40
CA TYR A 14 -11.16 -4.59 6.29
C TYR A 14 -9.67 -4.37 6.44
N LEU A 15 -9.13 -3.55 5.54
CA LEU A 15 -7.81 -2.94 5.72
C LEU A 15 -8.03 -1.64 6.49
N VAL A 16 -7.36 -1.51 7.64
CA VAL A 16 -7.48 -0.33 8.50
C VAL A 16 -6.22 0.50 8.37
N MET A 17 -6.38 1.77 8.09
CA MET A 17 -5.30 2.73 7.94
C MET A 17 -5.34 3.71 9.11
N ILE A 18 -4.23 3.80 9.82
CA ILE A 18 -4.11 4.60 11.03
C ILE A 18 -3.09 5.70 10.80
N PRO A 19 -3.53 6.95 10.57
CA PRO A 19 -2.60 8.07 10.49
C PRO A 19 -1.91 8.26 11.84
N THR A 20 -0.59 8.36 11.78
CA THR A 20 0.25 8.54 12.97
C THR A 20 1.10 9.78 12.79
N PHE A 21 1.12 10.63 13.80
CA PHE A 21 1.85 11.89 13.76
C PHE A 21 2.92 11.91 14.84
N SER A 22 4.10 12.42 14.48
CA SER A 22 5.22 12.56 15.39
C SER A 22 5.72 14.01 15.41
N TYR A 23 6.03 14.48 16.61
CA TYR A 23 6.60 15.81 16.85
C TYR A 23 7.92 15.63 17.56
N LYS A 24 9.02 16.01 16.93
CA LYS A 24 10.39 15.86 17.49
C LYS A 24 10.65 14.44 18.03
N GLY A 25 10.23 13.44 17.25
CA GLY A 25 10.39 12.03 17.61
C GLY A 25 9.35 11.48 18.57
N TYR A 26 8.49 12.29 19.14
CA TYR A 26 7.40 11.83 20.00
C TYR A 26 6.17 11.51 19.14
N LYS A 27 5.74 10.26 19.22
CA LYS A 27 4.55 9.78 18.52
C LYS A 27 3.30 10.10 19.35
N VAL A 28 2.44 10.99 18.84
CA VAL A 28 1.24 11.39 19.57
C VAL A 28 0.20 10.28 19.58
N ARG A 29 -0.51 10.17 20.71
CA ARG A 29 -1.66 9.29 20.86
C ARG A 29 -2.95 10.11 20.63
N PRO A 30 -4.04 9.47 20.20
CA PRO A 30 -5.31 10.18 20.01
C PRO A 30 -5.79 10.91 21.27
N THR A 31 -5.43 10.38 22.45
CA THR A 31 -5.81 10.96 23.74
C THR A 31 -4.88 12.08 24.23
N ASP A 32 -3.77 12.31 23.53
CA ASP A 32 -2.84 13.37 23.93
C ASP A 32 -3.46 14.76 23.73
N LYS A 33 -3.11 15.67 24.63
CA LYS A 33 -3.54 17.06 24.55
C LYS A 33 -2.85 17.78 23.39
N ASP A 34 -3.35 18.95 23.03
CA ASP A 34 -2.77 19.78 21.99
C ASP A 34 -1.38 20.28 22.35
N GLU A 35 -1.09 20.42 23.63
CA GLU A 35 0.21 20.81 24.14
C GLU A 35 0.90 19.59 24.76
N ILE A 36 2.11 19.28 24.26
CA ILE A 36 2.90 18.13 24.69
C ILE A 36 4.17 18.63 25.37
N ILE A 37 4.47 18.09 26.56
CA ILE A 37 5.68 18.41 27.30
C ILE A 37 6.66 17.27 27.12
N LEU A 38 7.83 17.57 26.54
CA LEU A 38 8.87 16.59 26.25
C LEU A 38 10.15 16.93 27.01
N PRO A 39 10.88 15.90 27.52
CA PRO A 39 12.18 16.13 28.08
C PRO A 39 13.21 16.57 27.02
N SER A 40 14.12 17.44 27.39
CA SER A 40 15.26 17.84 26.56
C SER A 40 16.50 17.94 27.42
N ASP A 41 17.66 18.11 26.78
CA ASP A 41 18.95 18.22 27.50
C ASP A 41 18.97 19.41 28.45
N ASP A 42 18.23 20.48 28.13
CA ASP A 42 18.18 21.71 28.92
C ASP A 42 16.94 21.81 29.83
N GLY A 43 16.22 20.69 30.05
CA GLY A 43 15.01 20.66 30.85
C GLY A 43 13.80 20.13 30.09
N LEU A 44 12.72 20.92 30.03
CA LEU A 44 11.49 20.55 29.36
C LEU A 44 11.22 21.46 28.19
N ILE A 45 10.74 20.89 27.09
CA ILE A 45 10.25 21.65 25.95
C ILE A 45 8.75 21.42 25.78
N ILE A 46 8.06 22.47 25.35
CA ILE A 46 6.65 22.43 25.07
C ILE A 46 6.49 22.38 23.56
N VAL A 47 5.76 21.34 23.08
CA VAL A 47 5.46 21.18 21.68
C VAL A 47 3.95 21.30 21.49
N ASN A 48 3.54 22.21 20.63
CA ASN A 48 2.13 22.37 20.29
C ASN A 48 1.81 21.51 19.06
N ARG A 49 0.81 20.63 19.19
CA ARG A 49 0.31 19.86 18.06
C ARG A 49 -0.34 20.79 17.04
N ASN A 50 -0.12 20.48 15.77
CA ASN A 50 -0.80 21.19 14.69
C ASN A 50 -2.00 20.36 14.23
N LYS A 51 -3.11 20.47 14.95
CA LYS A 51 -4.34 19.72 14.66
C LYS A 51 -4.89 20.00 13.27
N GLU A 52 -4.71 21.23 12.78
CA GLU A 52 -5.13 21.59 11.44
C GLU A 52 -4.38 20.77 10.37
N LYS A 53 -3.08 20.65 10.51
CA LYS A 53 -2.25 19.84 9.60
C LYS A 53 -2.56 18.36 9.73
N GLU A 54 -2.78 17.86 10.95
CA GLU A 54 -3.18 16.48 11.18
C GLU A 54 -4.51 16.15 10.48
N ASN A 55 -5.51 16.99 10.67
CA ASN A 55 -6.83 16.81 10.05
C ASN A 55 -6.80 17.00 8.53
N GLU A 56 -5.95 17.89 8.03
CA GLU A 56 -5.75 18.07 6.59
C GLU A 56 -5.23 16.78 5.95
N PHE A 57 -4.26 16.13 6.59
CA PHE A 57 -3.72 14.86 6.09
C PHE A 57 -4.78 13.76 6.10
N ILE A 58 -5.50 13.61 7.21
CA ILE A 58 -6.57 12.62 7.34
C ILE A 58 -7.62 12.84 6.23
N GLY A 59 -7.99 14.08 5.98
CA GLY A 59 -8.93 14.44 4.92
C GLY A 59 -8.41 14.09 3.52
N LYS A 60 -7.13 14.27 3.27
CA LYS A 60 -6.51 13.89 1.99
C LYS A 60 -6.58 12.38 1.74
N VAL A 61 -6.32 11.57 2.77
CA VAL A 61 -6.41 10.11 2.66
C VAL A 61 -7.88 9.70 2.45
N GLU A 62 -8.78 10.28 3.23
CA GLU A 62 -10.22 9.98 3.14
C GLU A 62 -10.78 10.25 1.73
N LYS A 63 -10.31 11.28 1.06
CA LYS A 63 -10.73 11.63 -0.30
C LYS A 63 -10.26 10.68 -1.37
N LEU A 64 -9.31 9.80 -1.06
CA LEU A 64 -8.79 8.83 -2.03
C LEU A 64 -9.81 7.74 -2.36
N HIS A 65 -10.78 7.49 -1.50
CA HIS A 65 -11.83 6.51 -1.74
C HIS A 65 -13.13 6.92 -1.08
N SER A 66 -14.24 6.80 -1.82
CA SER A 66 -15.58 7.15 -1.31
C SER A 66 -16.14 6.15 -0.29
N GLN A 67 -15.60 4.92 -0.26
CA GLN A 67 -16.10 3.85 0.59
C GLN A 67 -15.34 3.69 1.90
N PHE A 68 -14.45 4.61 2.24
CA PHE A 68 -13.81 4.59 3.55
C PHE A 68 -14.85 4.71 4.67
N ILE A 69 -14.70 3.84 5.67
CA ILE A 69 -15.49 3.90 6.90
C ILE A 69 -14.61 4.55 7.97
N LYS A 70 -15.13 5.61 8.58
CA LYS A 70 -14.44 6.34 9.63
C LYS A 70 -15.33 6.32 10.87
N PRO A 71 -14.87 5.74 11.99
CA PRO A 71 -15.64 5.78 13.23
C PRO A 71 -15.87 7.23 13.69
N GLU A 72 -17.04 7.50 14.26
CA GLU A 72 -17.36 8.81 14.79
C GLU A 72 -16.35 9.23 15.85
N GLY A 73 -15.75 10.40 15.69
CA GLY A 73 -14.71 10.90 16.59
C GLY A 73 -13.36 10.20 16.46
N GLY A 74 -13.25 9.19 15.58
CA GLY A 74 -12.01 8.47 15.34
C GLY A 74 -11.21 9.02 14.18
N THR A 75 -9.93 8.62 14.11
CA THR A 75 -9.01 9.03 13.04
C THR A 75 -8.62 7.87 12.13
N GLN A 76 -9.09 6.66 12.46
CA GLN A 76 -8.79 5.47 11.66
C GLN A 76 -9.73 5.39 10.45
N LEU A 77 -9.20 4.92 9.34
CA LEU A 77 -9.95 4.75 8.10
C LEU A 77 -9.94 3.28 7.72
N ALA A 78 -11.12 2.70 7.51
CA ALA A 78 -11.25 1.30 7.14
C ALA A 78 -11.83 1.17 5.73
N LEU A 79 -11.27 0.25 4.95
CA LEU A 79 -11.70 -0.02 3.59
C LEU A 79 -11.84 -1.52 3.38
N LYS A 80 -12.95 -1.96 2.79
CA LYS A 80 -13.15 -3.36 2.44
C LYS A 80 -12.07 -3.83 1.46
N GLY A 81 -11.59 -5.05 1.63
CA GLY A 81 -10.54 -5.61 0.79
C GLY A 81 -10.90 -5.61 -0.70
N ALA A 82 -12.13 -5.91 -1.04
CA ALA A 82 -12.60 -5.87 -2.42
C ALA A 82 -12.45 -4.48 -3.05
N GLU A 83 -12.64 -3.42 -2.26
CA GLU A 83 -12.50 -2.04 -2.73
C GLU A 83 -11.02 -1.62 -2.88
N VAL A 84 -10.12 -2.21 -2.10
CA VAL A 84 -8.68 -1.94 -2.19
C VAL A 84 -8.14 -2.29 -3.58
N LEU A 85 -8.60 -3.41 -4.13
CA LEU A 85 -8.09 -3.94 -5.41
C LEU A 85 -8.91 -3.48 -6.63
N LYS A 86 -10.07 -2.89 -6.40
CA LYS A 86 -10.99 -2.50 -7.48
C LYS A 86 -10.48 -1.27 -8.22
N ASN A 87 -10.58 -1.28 -9.55
CA ASN A 87 -10.27 -0.14 -10.42
C ASN A 87 -8.83 0.37 -10.24
N ASN A 88 -7.87 -0.51 -9.97
CA ASN A 88 -6.47 -0.14 -9.73
C ASN A 88 -6.27 0.81 -8.54
N TRP A 89 -7.22 0.86 -7.62
CA TRP A 89 -7.13 1.78 -6.48
C TRP A 89 -5.87 1.56 -5.64
N PHE A 90 -5.44 0.31 -5.47
CA PHE A 90 -4.22 -0.01 -4.73
C PHE A 90 -3.01 0.78 -5.26
N PHE A 91 -2.82 0.80 -6.57
CA PHE A 91 -1.71 1.54 -7.17
C PHE A 91 -1.88 3.05 -7.06
N LEU A 92 -3.10 3.54 -7.19
CA LEU A 92 -3.41 4.96 -6.97
C LEU A 92 -3.04 5.36 -5.53
N PHE A 93 -3.39 4.54 -4.56
CA PHE A 93 -3.07 4.78 -3.15
C PHE A 93 -1.55 4.79 -2.91
N VAL A 94 -0.84 3.78 -3.42
CA VAL A 94 0.62 3.68 -3.27
C VAL A 94 1.31 4.90 -3.90
N ASP A 95 0.90 5.29 -5.09
CA ASP A 95 1.46 6.45 -5.79
C ASP A 95 1.17 7.75 -5.02
N ALA A 96 -0.04 7.91 -4.49
CA ALA A 96 -0.41 9.10 -3.70
C ALA A 96 0.45 9.22 -2.44
N MET A 97 0.69 8.11 -1.74
CA MET A 97 1.54 8.12 -0.55
C MET A 97 3.01 8.44 -0.89
N LYS A 98 3.52 7.92 -2.00
CA LYS A 98 4.87 8.27 -2.47
C LYS A 98 4.98 9.74 -2.83
N GLU A 99 4.00 10.29 -3.51
CA GLU A 99 3.97 11.71 -3.89
C GLU A 99 3.94 12.62 -2.66
N MET A 100 3.16 12.27 -1.65
CA MET A 100 3.10 13.01 -0.39
C MET A 100 4.30 12.73 0.53
N LYS A 101 5.17 11.78 0.14
CA LYS A 101 6.33 11.36 0.94
C LYS A 101 5.93 10.83 2.32
N VAL A 102 4.84 10.09 2.37
CA VAL A 102 4.31 9.49 3.59
C VAL A 102 4.65 8.01 3.60
N PRO A 103 5.47 7.53 4.55
CA PRO A 103 5.72 6.10 4.70
C PRO A 103 4.44 5.37 5.06
N VAL A 104 4.23 4.21 4.45
CA VAL A 104 3.15 3.29 4.77
C VAL A 104 3.79 2.05 5.37
N GLU A 105 3.46 1.76 6.61
CA GLU A 105 4.08 0.66 7.36
C GLU A 105 3.06 -0.42 7.70
N GLY A 106 3.53 -1.66 7.76
CA GLY A 106 2.73 -2.78 8.22
C GLY A 106 2.33 -3.78 7.14
N TRP A 107 2.67 -3.57 5.87
CA TRP A 107 2.34 -4.52 4.81
C TRP A 107 2.82 -5.94 5.12
N ASP A 108 4.01 -6.07 5.69
CA ASP A 108 4.71 -7.33 5.94
C ASP A 108 4.08 -8.17 7.06
N VAL A 109 3.28 -7.56 7.95
CA VAL A 109 2.63 -8.27 9.05
C VAL A 109 1.17 -8.61 8.78
N LEU A 110 0.63 -8.19 7.64
CA LEU A 110 -0.72 -8.50 7.25
C LEU A 110 -0.80 -9.92 6.66
N LYS A 111 -1.97 -10.56 6.75
CA LYS A 111 -2.21 -11.89 6.19
C LYS A 111 -2.84 -11.80 4.81
N ASN A 112 -4.02 -11.21 4.73
CA ASN A 112 -4.79 -11.13 3.49
C ASN A 112 -4.45 -9.90 2.66
N PHE A 113 -3.79 -8.92 3.26
CA PHE A 113 -3.41 -7.66 2.63
C PHE A 113 -1.90 -7.46 2.56
N ARG A 114 -1.14 -8.55 2.56
CA ARG A 114 0.32 -8.48 2.43
C ARG A 114 0.71 -8.27 0.98
N PHE A 115 0.41 -7.08 0.47
CA PHE A 115 0.64 -6.74 -0.93
C PHE A 115 2.05 -6.24 -1.18
N ASN A 116 2.62 -6.66 -2.31
CA ASN A 116 3.83 -6.05 -2.86
C ASN A 116 3.44 -4.72 -3.51
N THR A 117 4.12 -3.64 -3.15
CA THR A 117 3.75 -2.28 -3.59
C THR A 117 4.25 -1.93 -4.98
N SER A 118 5.00 -2.81 -5.63
CA SER A 118 5.53 -2.57 -6.96
C SER A 118 4.52 -2.97 -8.03
N LYS A 119 4.45 -2.17 -9.10
CA LYS A 119 3.71 -2.57 -10.30
C LYS A 119 4.49 -3.67 -11.03
N PRO A 120 3.81 -4.68 -11.57
CA PRO A 120 4.49 -5.73 -12.31
C PRO A 120 5.10 -5.22 -13.61
N LYS A 121 6.25 -5.75 -13.95
CA LYS A 121 6.95 -5.51 -15.21
C LYS A 121 7.35 -6.84 -15.81
N THR A 122 7.25 -6.95 -17.13
CA THR A 122 7.74 -8.14 -17.84
C THR A 122 9.23 -8.01 -18.10
N GLN A 123 9.97 -9.12 -17.89
CA GLN A 123 11.36 -9.24 -18.27
C GLN A 123 11.54 -10.44 -19.19
N ILE A 124 12.26 -10.24 -20.27
CA ILE A 124 12.54 -11.29 -21.25
C ILE A 124 14.02 -11.64 -21.15
N TYR A 125 14.31 -12.90 -20.85
CA TYR A 125 15.66 -13.42 -20.79
C TYR A 125 15.92 -14.23 -22.04
N ILE A 126 16.91 -13.81 -22.82
CA ILE A 126 17.35 -14.52 -24.02
C ILE A 126 18.72 -15.12 -23.70
N SER A 127 18.85 -16.45 -23.75
CA SER A 127 20.13 -17.09 -23.54
C SER A 127 20.97 -17.02 -24.80
N ASN A 128 22.27 -16.72 -24.64
CA ASN A 128 23.22 -16.60 -25.76
C ASN A 128 23.39 -17.90 -26.54
N GLY A 129 23.32 -17.81 -27.85
CA GLY A 129 23.63 -18.90 -28.74
C GLY A 129 22.53 -19.91 -28.96
N VAL A 130 21.33 -19.59 -28.54
CA VAL A 130 20.18 -20.46 -28.64
C VAL A 130 19.07 -19.80 -29.45
N ASP A 131 18.23 -20.63 -30.03
CA ASP A 131 17.04 -20.25 -30.75
C ASP A 131 16.19 -19.27 -29.91
N TRP A 132 15.78 -18.19 -30.52
CA TRP A 132 14.93 -17.16 -29.86
C TRP A 132 13.62 -17.72 -29.29
N PHE A 133 13.27 -18.96 -29.67
CA PHE A 133 12.14 -19.69 -29.07
C PHE A 133 12.35 -20.07 -27.60
N ASP A 134 13.58 -20.02 -27.11
CA ASP A 134 13.88 -20.34 -25.71
C ASP A 134 13.85 -19.12 -24.79
N ALA A 135 13.29 -18.02 -25.24
CA ALA A 135 13.12 -16.83 -24.42
C ALA A 135 12.22 -17.14 -23.22
N LYS A 136 12.76 -16.95 -22.01
CA LYS A 136 11.96 -17.03 -20.79
C LYS A 136 11.42 -15.67 -20.46
N VAL A 137 10.11 -15.60 -20.24
CA VAL A 137 9.44 -14.37 -19.81
C VAL A 137 9.11 -14.52 -18.34
N ASN A 138 9.61 -13.60 -17.55
CA ASN A 138 9.27 -13.48 -16.14
C ASN A 138 8.53 -12.17 -15.90
N VAL A 139 7.74 -12.14 -14.84
CA VAL A 139 7.10 -10.93 -14.36
C VAL A 139 7.76 -10.54 -13.04
N VAL A 140 8.15 -9.28 -12.93
CA VAL A 140 8.91 -8.78 -11.79
C VAL A 140 8.04 -7.79 -11.01
N PHE A 141 7.94 -8.03 -9.70
CA PHE A 141 7.32 -7.14 -8.73
C PHE A 141 8.43 -6.60 -7.81
N GLY A 142 9.09 -5.53 -8.24
CA GLY A 142 10.27 -5.04 -7.55
C GLY A 142 11.42 -6.03 -7.62
N ASP A 143 11.82 -6.60 -6.48
CA ASP A 143 12.88 -7.62 -6.39
C ASP A 143 12.33 -9.06 -6.46
N GLN A 144 11.02 -9.24 -6.56
CA GLN A 144 10.38 -10.54 -6.62
C GLN A 144 10.05 -10.91 -8.07
N GLN A 145 10.32 -12.16 -8.43
CA GLN A 145 10.03 -12.67 -9.77
C GLN A 145 9.01 -13.80 -9.71
N VAL A 146 8.18 -13.87 -10.74
CA VAL A 146 7.23 -14.96 -10.93
C VAL A 146 7.21 -15.32 -12.42
N SER A 147 6.99 -16.59 -12.74
CA SER A 147 6.93 -17.02 -14.13
C SER A 147 5.69 -16.45 -14.83
N ILE A 148 5.81 -16.22 -16.13
CA ILE A 148 4.66 -15.79 -16.94
C ILE A 148 3.52 -16.81 -16.89
N ALA A 149 3.83 -18.09 -16.74
CA ALA A 149 2.84 -19.16 -16.64
C ALA A 149 1.94 -18.97 -15.41
N GLU A 150 2.53 -18.61 -14.26
CA GLU A 150 1.76 -18.33 -13.05
C GLU A 150 0.85 -17.11 -13.20
N VAL A 151 1.34 -16.06 -13.85
CA VAL A 151 0.55 -14.86 -14.12
C VAL A 151 -0.61 -15.18 -15.09
N LYS A 152 -0.33 -15.93 -16.15
CA LYS A 152 -1.36 -16.34 -17.10
C LYS A 152 -2.45 -17.18 -16.44
N LYS A 153 -2.06 -18.08 -15.52
CA LYS A 153 -3.01 -18.89 -14.77
C LYS A 153 -3.91 -18.03 -13.90
N ALA A 154 -3.36 -17.05 -13.20
CA ALA A 154 -4.14 -16.11 -12.40
C ALA A 154 -5.11 -15.32 -13.28
N LEU A 155 -4.63 -14.79 -14.41
CA LEU A 155 -5.46 -14.01 -15.34
C LEU A 155 -6.59 -14.86 -15.95
N ALA A 156 -6.31 -16.13 -16.29
CA ALA A 156 -7.31 -17.05 -16.81
C ALA A 156 -8.42 -17.30 -15.80
N ASN A 157 -8.10 -17.33 -14.51
CA ASN A 157 -9.04 -17.50 -13.43
C ASN A 157 -9.64 -16.17 -12.93
N LYS A 158 -9.40 -15.08 -13.65
CA LYS A 158 -9.86 -13.73 -13.29
C LYS A 158 -9.40 -13.30 -11.89
N GLN A 159 -8.25 -13.80 -11.47
CA GLN A 159 -7.63 -13.42 -10.20
C GLN A 159 -6.79 -12.15 -10.38
N THR A 160 -6.80 -11.30 -9.37
CA THR A 160 -6.03 -10.06 -9.36
C THR A 160 -4.72 -10.18 -8.61
N LEU A 161 -4.45 -11.33 -8.00
CA LEU A 161 -3.30 -11.54 -7.12
C LEU A 161 -2.50 -12.77 -7.55
N VAL A 162 -1.18 -12.67 -7.43
CA VAL A 162 -0.27 -13.81 -7.57
C VAL A 162 0.60 -13.94 -6.33
N HIS A 163 0.88 -15.17 -5.90
CA HIS A 163 1.74 -15.44 -4.75
C HIS A 163 3.21 -15.28 -5.14
N LEU A 164 3.94 -14.51 -4.33
CA LEU A 164 5.37 -14.30 -4.52
C LEU A 164 6.18 -15.13 -3.52
N ALA A 165 7.45 -15.36 -3.83
CA ALA A 165 8.32 -16.23 -3.03
C ALA A 165 8.54 -15.74 -1.59
N ASP A 166 8.48 -14.44 -1.37
CA ASP A 166 8.63 -13.84 -0.03
C ASP A 166 7.36 -13.90 0.83
N GLY A 167 6.29 -14.53 0.32
CA GLY A 167 5.00 -14.61 1.00
C GLY A 167 4.09 -13.43 0.75
N SER A 168 4.54 -12.41 0.03
CA SER A 168 3.68 -11.30 -0.35
C SER A 168 2.83 -11.64 -1.58
N LEU A 169 1.86 -10.79 -1.87
CA LEU A 169 0.95 -10.94 -3.00
C LEU A 169 1.26 -9.85 -4.03
N GLY A 170 1.55 -10.26 -5.25
CA GLY A 170 1.69 -9.33 -6.37
C GLY A 170 0.31 -8.95 -6.89
N VAL A 171 0.06 -7.65 -7.05
CA VAL A 171 -1.22 -7.13 -7.52
C VAL A 171 -1.16 -6.92 -9.04
N LEU A 172 -2.08 -7.54 -9.76
CA LEU A 172 -2.17 -7.43 -11.21
C LEU A 172 -3.05 -6.24 -11.58
N PRO A 173 -2.56 -5.31 -12.44
CA PRO A 173 -3.38 -4.19 -12.91
C PRO A 173 -4.55 -4.66 -13.77
N GLU A 174 -5.64 -3.89 -13.78
CA GLU A 174 -6.82 -4.21 -14.59
C GLU A 174 -6.51 -4.31 -16.08
N GLU A 175 -5.61 -3.47 -16.58
CA GLU A 175 -5.21 -3.50 -17.98
C GLU A 175 -4.58 -4.82 -18.40
N TRP A 176 -3.91 -5.51 -17.47
CA TRP A 176 -3.37 -6.85 -17.72
C TRP A 176 -4.49 -7.88 -17.87
N ILE A 177 -5.50 -7.80 -16.99
CA ILE A 177 -6.66 -8.69 -17.04
C ILE A 177 -7.43 -8.49 -18.34
N LYS A 178 -7.65 -7.25 -18.74
CA LYS A 178 -8.33 -6.90 -19.99
C LYS A 178 -7.57 -7.38 -21.22
N ARG A 179 -6.25 -7.15 -21.27
CA ARG A 179 -5.42 -7.60 -22.39
C ARG A 179 -5.44 -9.11 -22.53
N TYR A 180 -5.33 -9.83 -21.41
CA TYR A 180 -5.38 -11.28 -21.43
C TYR A 180 -6.72 -11.76 -21.98
N SER A 181 -7.82 -11.21 -21.52
CA SER A 181 -9.15 -11.57 -21.99
C SER A 181 -9.35 -11.33 -23.49
N MET A 182 -8.71 -10.29 -24.04
CA MET A 182 -8.76 -9.97 -25.48
C MET A 182 -7.92 -10.92 -26.32
N LEU A 183 -6.78 -11.38 -25.81
CA LEU A 183 -5.82 -12.19 -26.56
C LEU A 183 -6.09 -13.69 -26.49
N PHE A 184 -6.74 -14.15 -25.45
CA PHE A 184 -6.91 -15.60 -25.15
C PHE A 184 -8.37 -15.98 -24.93
N ARG A 185 -9.28 -15.36 -25.64
CA ARG A 185 -10.68 -15.76 -25.63
C ARG A 185 -10.91 -17.09 -26.34
#